data_69fed1d352849ecd080e0891b1b4d5d4
#
_entry.id   69fed1d352849ecd080e0891b1b4d5d4
#
_cell.length_a   1.000
_cell.length_b   1.000
_cell.length_c   1.000
_cell.angle_alpha   90.00
_cell.angle_beta   90.00
_cell.angle_gamma   90.00
#
_symmetry.space_group_name_H-M   'P 1'
#
loop_
_entity.id
_entity.type
_entity.pdbx_description
1 polymer ?
#
loop_
_entity_poly.entity_id
_entity_poly.type
_entity_poly.pdbx_seq_one_letter_code
_entity_poly.pdbx_strand_id
1 'polypeptide(L)'
;MSELSDVVEDVIEDGRGGTAGAGKDAPDSGALARGRRVVLGIVAGAALMAVGGLLATTLVKSPAQAAAETGPPAQGALTAEVERRVLAETVVMRGTVVADQSVEVAPQPRSVDGAGTPVVTKLPLKTGDTVAAGALLAEVSGRPVFTLKGTLPVYRDLKPGATGDDVAQLQQALRELGHGTGSDRKGFFGAGTKAALAARYRAIGYDPLPAVADGEEATKAAREAVRSAQWALEDAEGSRGGKATTSGATAQPGTTTGGTEGKPGSGTAAGATGTTGTADGGKTSGTDGGSGRTVSRARQALTDARAKLAAAEAADGPMLPASETVFLGSFPARVSGIGARIGSAVSGPILTLSAGELVVEAYLKDDKKQLLHAGMPVVISSEVAGTDVRGKVALVATERSTGQPTGQQPDQNGQGGSQGGSQNKSAGADLGYRMVVRADQPLPAGFAGQDVRLTIESAATDGEALVVPVTAVSATAEGRTVVTAVAADGTQRRIEVRTGTSGDGYVAVAPVQADSLAAGTRVVIGAAPKGNAK
;
A
#
# COMPACT_ATOMS: atom_id res chain seq x y z
N MET A 1 -44.00 5.03 24.11
CA MET A 1 -44.67 3.72 24.11
C MET A 1 -43.71 2.80 24.84
N SER A 2 -43.90 2.71 26.16
CA SER A 2 -44.84 1.83 26.83
C SER A 2 -44.22 0.45 26.88
N GLU A 3 -43.97 -0.15 27.86
CA GLU A 3 -44.48 -0.43 29.23
C GLU A 3 -43.77 -1.71 29.68
N LEU A 4 -43.53 -2.10 30.77
CA LEU A 4 -44.03 -2.04 32.15
C LEU A 4 -43.04 -2.88 32.96
N SER A 5 -42.49 -2.42 34.04
CA SER A 5 -43.12 -2.36 35.37
C SER A 5 -43.46 -3.68 36.03
N ASP A 6 -42.96 -3.70 37.24
CA ASP A 6 -43.61 -4.12 38.48
C ASP A 6 -43.49 -5.60 38.85
N VAL A 7 -43.35 -6.02 40.09
CA VAL A 7 -44.07 -5.70 41.33
C VAL A 7 -43.40 -6.47 42.48
N VAL A 8 -43.05 -5.90 43.55
CA VAL A 8 -43.72 -5.63 44.86
C VAL A 8 -43.13 -6.53 45.95
N GLU A 9 -42.49 -6.05 46.98
CA GLU A 9 -42.99 -5.39 48.22
C GLU A 9 -44.03 -6.15 49.05
N ASP A 10 -43.78 -6.09 50.34
CA ASP A 10 -44.72 -6.16 51.47
C ASP A 10 -44.84 -7.49 52.22
N VAL A 11 -44.89 -7.57 53.56
CA VAL A 11 -45.61 -6.84 54.60
C VAL A 11 -45.12 -7.31 55.95
N ILE A 12 -44.66 -6.60 56.83
CA ILE A 12 -45.03 -5.86 58.05
C ILE A 12 -46.33 -6.25 58.76
N GLU A 13 -46.21 -6.19 60.10
CA GLU A 13 -47.26 -5.97 61.12
C GLU A 13 -47.99 -7.20 61.66
N ASP A 14 -48.24 -7.30 62.85
CA ASP A 14 -48.47 -6.51 64.11
C ASP A 14 -49.53 -7.29 64.92
N GLY A 15 -49.56 -7.12 66.19
CA GLY A 15 -50.77 -7.50 66.90
C GLY A 15 -50.59 -7.99 68.34
N ARG A 16 -50.46 -7.13 69.13
CA ARG A 16 -51.02 -6.75 70.45
C ARG A 16 -52.23 -7.50 70.93
N GLY A 17 -52.21 -7.60 72.29
CA GLY A 17 -53.37 -7.52 73.16
C GLY A 17 -53.87 -8.88 73.66
N GLY A 18 -54.14 -9.09 74.87
CA GLY A 18 -54.64 -8.35 75.97
C GLY A 18 -55.32 -9.25 76.93
N THR A 19 -55.15 -8.93 78.14
CA THR A 19 -56.05 -8.83 79.24
C THR A 19 -56.71 -10.04 79.92
N ALA A 20 -56.40 -10.23 81.17
CA ALA A 20 -57.24 -10.06 82.35
C ALA A 20 -58.16 -11.21 82.82
N GLY A 21 -58.12 -11.43 84.12
CA GLY A 21 -59.11 -12.10 84.92
C GLY A 21 -58.49 -12.97 86.07
N ALA A 22 -58.30 -12.54 87.20
CA ALA A 22 -59.02 -12.28 88.47
C ALA A 22 -59.69 -13.55 89.10
N GLY A 23 -59.38 -13.79 90.28
CA GLY A 23 -60.09 -14.66 91.25
C GLY A 23 -59.12 -15.38 92.24
N LYS A 24 -58.87 -14.74 93.33
CA LYS A 24 -59.32 -14.93 94.73
C LYS A 24 -59.58 -16.39 95.11
N ASP A 25 -58.81 -16.93 96.06
CA ASP A 25 -59.13 -17.05 97.49
C ASP A 25 -58.01 -17.80 98.25
N ALA A 26 -57.77 -17.31 99.43
CA ALA A 26 -56.93 -17.88 100.49
C ALA A 26 -57.79 -18.83 101.37
N PRO A 27 -57.35 -19.28 102.49
CA PRO A 27 -56.04 -19.79 102.94
C PRO A 27 -56.13 -21.24 103.47
N ASP A 28 -55.06 -21.91 103.79
CA ASP A 28 -54.94 -22.55 105.08
C ASP A 28 -53.52 -23.00 105.42
N SER A 29 -53.35 -22.93 106.67
CA SER A 29 -52.25 -23.21 107.51
C SER A 29 -51.70 -24.62 107.52
N GLY A 30 -50.46 -24.76 107.54
CA GLY A 30 -49.90 -26.07 107.92
C GLY A 30 -48.47 -26.27 107.46
N ALA A 31 -47.51 -25.70 108.16
CA ALA A 31 -46.38 -26.55 108.36
C ALA A 31 -45.01 -25.91 108.45
N LEU A 32 -44.67 -25.60 109.63
CA LEU A 32 -43.29 -25.21 110.06
C LEU A 32 -42.24 -26.33 110.00
N ALA A 33 -42.59 -27.53 109.52
CA ALA A 33 -41.64 -28.64 109.41
C ALA A 33 -41.03 -28.92 108.04
N ARG A 34 -41.54 -28.30 106.97
CA ARG A 34 -41.01 -28.50 105.60
C ARG A 34 -40.01 -27.48 105.13
N GLY A 35 -39.93 -26.32 105.80
CA GLY A 35 -39.06 -25.22 105.48
C GLY A 35 -37.59 -25.54 105.60
N ARG A 36 -37.22 -26.31 106.60
CA ARG A 36 -35.78 -26.62 106.92
C ARG A 36 -35.15 -27.58 105.89
N ARG A 37 -35.91 -28.47 105.27
CA ARG A 37 -35.42 -29.34 104.12
C ARG A 37 -35.35 -28.61 102.78
N VAL A 38 -36.22 -27.66 102.58
CA VAL A 38 -36.23 -26.83 101.38
C VAL A 38 -35.09 -25.86 101.40
N VAL A 39 -34.81 -25.24 102.56
CA VAL A 39 -33.66 -24.31 102.72
C VAL A 39 -32.33 -25.06 102.55
N LEU A 40 -32.21 -26.25 103.06
CA LEU A 40 -31.01 -27.10 102.87
C LEU A 40 -30.86 -27.54 101.41
N GLY A 41 -31.98 -27.85 100.71
CA GLY A 41 -31.97 -28.17 99.28
C GLY A 41 -31.57 -26.98 98.39
N ILE A 42 -32.03 -25.77 98.78
CA ILE A 42 -31.66 -24.53 98.03
C ILE A 42 -30.19 -24.17 98.26
N VAL A 43 -29.68 -24.30 99.52
CA VAL A 43 -28.27 -24.06 99.78
C VAL A 43 -27.36 -25.09 99.15
N ALA A 44 -27.75 -26.37 99.14
CA ALA A 44 -27.01 -27.41 98.42
C ALA A 44 -27.05 -27.21 96.93
N GLY A 45 -28.21 -26.80 96.34
CA GLY A 45 -28.36 -26.45 94.97
C GLY A 45 -27.56 -25.24 94.52
N ALA A 46 -27.55 -24.21 95.41
CA ALA A 46 -26.71 -23.02 95.14
C ALA A 46 -25.22 -23.32 95.21
N ALA A 47 -24.80 -24.19 96.20
CA ALA A 47 -23.41 -24.63 96.23
C ALA A 47 -22.97 -25.47 95.04
N LEU A 48 -23.86 -26.38 94.55
CA LEU A 48 -23.59 -27.15 93.33
C LEU A 48 -23.55 -26.25 92.10
N MET A 49 -24.43 -25.26 92.02
CA MET A 49 -24.37 -24.29 90.92
C MET A 49 -23.13 -23.39 91.00
N ALA A 50 -22.69 -23.01 92.21
CA ALA A 50 -21.45 -22.24 92.37
C ALA A 50 -20.21 -23.07 91.97
N VAL A 51 -20.16 -24.35 92.38
CA VAL A 51 -19.08 -25.26 91.96
C VAL A 51 -19.16 -25.61 90.48
N GLY A 52 -20.33 -25.80 89.97
CA GLY A 52 -20.55 -26.03 88.51
C GLY A 52 -20.19 -24.79 87.69
N GLY A 53 -20.55 -23.60 88.19
CA GLY A 53 -20.17 -22.34 87.55
C GLY A 53 -18.65 -22.08 87.60
N LEU A 54 -17.99 -22.42 88.66
CA LEU A 54 -16.53 -22.33 88.80
C LEU A 54 -15.81 -23.37 87.89
N LEU A 55 -16.33 -24.57 87.77
CA LEU A 55 -15.82 -25.57 86.83
C LEU A 55 -16.09 -25.18 85.37
N ALA A 56 -17.23 -24.54 85.06
CA ALA A 56 -17.56 -24.07 83.71
C ALA A 56 -16.64 -22.94 83.25
N THR A 57 -16.15 -22.09 84.19
CA THR A 57 -15.20 -21.01 83.85
C THR A 57 -13.82 -21.54 83.46
N THR A 58 -13.46 -22.76 83.86
CA THR A 58 -12.17 -23.37 83.42
C THR A 58 -12.29 -24.08 82.06
N LEU A 59 -13.52 -24.39 81.58
CA LEU A 59 -13.77 -25.03 80.30
C LEU A 59 -14.20 -24.07 79.17
N VAL A 60 -14.69 -22.88 79.56
CA VAL A 60 -15.04 -21.84 78.60
C VAL A 60 -13.84 -20.98 78.30
N LYS A 61 -13.14 -21.24 77.23
CA LYS A 61 -12.10 -20.36 76.71
C LYS A 61 -12.71 -18.98 76.39
N SER A 62 -12.15 -17.93 76.98
CA SER A 62 -12.63 -16.58 76.70
C SER A 62 -12.47 -16.26 75.15
N PRO A 63 -13.37 -15.47 74.59
CA PRO A 63 -13.21 -15.06 73.22
C PRO A 63 -11.84 -14.42 72.92
N ALA A 64 -11.24 -13.81 73.86
CA ALA A 64 -9.88 -13.25 73.78
C ALA A 64 -8.78 -14.33 73.76
N GLN A 65 -8.96 -15.48 74.46
CA GLN A 65 -8.04 -16.62 74.37
C GLN A 65 -8.24 -17.41 73.03
N ALA A 66 -9.48 -17.57 72.59
CA ALA A 66 -9.77 -18.16 71.25
C ALA A 66 -9.22 -17.28 70.12
N ALA A 67 -9.28 -15.95 70.28
CA ALA A 67 -8.69 -15.04 69.30
C ALA A 67 -7.15 -15.03 69.37
N ALA A 68 -6.55 -15.31 70.53
CA ALA A 68 -5.09 -15.40 70.70
C ALA A 68 -4.52 -16.74 70.19
N GLU A 69 -5.32 -17.82 70.17
CA GLU A 69 -4.96 -19.13 69.56
C GLU A 69 -5.16 -19.18 68.07
N THR A 70 -6.01 -18.32 67.49
CA THR A 70 -6.04 -18.02 66.04
C THR A 70 -4.98 -16.97 65.77
N GLY A 71 -3.73 -17.34 65.86
CA GLY A 71 -2.62 -16.51 65.37
C GLY A 71 -2.90 -16.18 63.87
N PRO A 72 -2.54 -14.97 63.41
CA PRO A 72 -2.66 -14.67 61.98
C PRO A 72 -1.99 -15.80 61.19
N PRO A 73 -2.61 -16.27 60.08
CA PRO A 73 -2.01 -17.32 59.27
C PRO A 73 -0.56 -16.93 58.99
N ALA A 74 0.35 -17.90 59.12
CA ALA A 74 1.77 -17.67 58.86
C ALA A 74 1.91 -16.95 57.56
N GLN A 75 2.56 -15.77 57.56
CA GLN A 75 2.76 -14.95 56.38
C GLN A 75 3.60 -15.76 55.38
N GLY A 76 2.93 -16.52 54.52
CA GLY A 76 3.57 -17.29 53.47
C GLY A 76 4.02 -16.36 52.36
N ALA A 77 5.20 -16.56 51.81
CA ALA A 77 5.62 -15.91 50.58
C ALA A 77 4.59 -16.23 49.49
N LEU A 78 4.15 -15.22 48.76
CA LEU A 78 3.36 -15.44 47.54
C LEU A 78 4.25 -16.16 46.55
N THR A 79 3.79 -17.29 46.02
CA THR A 79 4.57 -18.12 45.11
C THR A 79 3.81 -18.37 43.82
N ALA A 80 4.56 -18.49 42.72
CA ALA A 80 4.08 -18.99 41.43
C ALA A 80 4.90 -20.21 41.04
N GLU A 81 4.38 -21.03 40.13
CA GLU A 81 5.11 -22.19 39.62
C GLU A 81 5.94 -21.79 38.40
N VAL A 82 7.10 -22.42 38.25
CA VAL A 82 7.92 -22.35 37.04
C VAL A 82 7.24 -23.19 35.98
N GLU A 83 6.87 -22.58 34.88
CA GLU A 83 6.25 -23.26 33.76
C GLU A 83 7.28 -23.56 32.65
N ARG A 84 6.97 -24.50 31.78
CA ARG A 84 7.72 -24.75 30.56
C ARG A 84 6.81 -24.43 29.37
N ARG A 85 7.12 -23.37 28.66
CA ARG A 85 6.34 -22.93 27.49
C ARG A 85 7.18 -22.08 26.53
N VAL A 86 6.68 -21.97 25.32
CA VAL A 86 7.20 -20.98 24.35
C VAL A 86 6.72 -19.61 24.82
N LEU A 87 7.63 -18.67 24.96
CA LEU A 87 7.34 -17.28 25.31
C LEU A 87 7.60 -16.41 24.11
N ALA A 88 6.62 -15.64 23.70
CA ALA A 88 6.74 -14.67 22.62
C ALA A 88 6.49 -13.26 23.16
N GLU A 89 7.38 -12.35 22.85
CA GLU A 89 7.14 -10.92 23.01
C GLU A 89 6.34 -10.44 21.81
N THR A 90 5.19 -9.82 22.04
CA THR A 90 4.32 -9.37 20.97
C THR A 90 4.14 -7.87 20.98
N VAL A 91 4.19 -7.27 19.80
CA VAL A 91 3.83 -5.87 19.57
C VAL A 91 2.46 -5.82 18.93
N VAL A 92 1.50 -5.22 19.64
CA VAL A 92 0.14 -5.04 19.14
C VAL A 92 -0.03 -3.62 18.61
N MET A 93 -0.59 -3.49 17.41
CA MET A 93 -0.89 -2.21 16.79
C MET A 93 -2.06 -2.31 15.81
N ARG A 94 -2.54 -1.18 15.30
CA ARG A 94 -3.56 -1.12 14.26
C ARG A 94 -2.92 -0.81 12.91
N GLY A 95 -3.52 -1.36 11.85
CA GLY A 95 -3.17 -1.07 10.48
C GLY A 95 -4.42 -1.04 9.62
N THR A 96 -4.35 -0.40 8.47
CA THR A 96 -5.44 -0.32 7.50
C THR A 96 -5.14 -1.23 6.31
N VAL A 97 -6.12 -2.00 5.88
CA VAL A 97 -6.00 -2.88 4.71
C VAL A 97 -6.14 -2.06 3.44
N VAL A 98 -5.08 -2.02 2.65
CA VAL A 98 -5.00 -1.28 1.38
C VAL A 98 -4.57 -2.20 0.25
N ALA A 99 -4.77 -1.78 -1.00
CA ALA A 99 -4.16 -2.50 -2.12
C ALA A 99 -2.66 -2.20 -2.21
N ASP A 100 -1.87 -3.18 -2.64
CA ASP A 100 -0.41 -3.06 -2.79
C ASP A 100 -0.01 -1.92 -3.74
N GLN A 101 -0.83 -1.66 -4.76
CA GLN A 101 -0.67 -0.56 -5.69
C GLN A 101 -1.90 0.35 -5.69
N SER A 102 -1.70 1.65 -5.45
CA SER A 102 -2.69 2.70 -5.64
C SER A 102 -2.16 3.69 -6.68
N VAL A 103 -2.94 3.97 -7.72
CA VAL A 103 -2.56 4.87 -8.80
C VAL A 103 -3.63 5.91 -9.01
N GLU A 104 -3.25 7.17 -8.85
CA GLU A 104 -4.08 8.30 -9.20
C GLU A 104 -4.01 8.56 -10.71
N VAL A 105 -5.15 8.57 -11.35
CA VAL A 105 -5.26 8.86 -12.78
C VAL A 105 -5.47 10.35 -12.95
N ALA A 106 -4.38 11.06 -13.22
CA ALA A 106 -4.36 12.50 -13.47
C ALA A 106 -3.84 12.77 -14.89
N PRO A 107 -4.68 12.68 -15.92
CA PRO A 107 -4.25 12.94 -17.28
C PRO A 107 -3.73 14.36 -17.41
N GLN A 108 -2.47 14.49 -17.82
CA GLN A 108 -1.85 15.79 -18.14
C GLN A 108 -2.13 16.07 -19.62
N PRO A 109 -3.17 16.82 -19.96
CA PRO A 109 -3.46 17.08 -21.36
C PRO A 109 -2.36 17.97 -21.95
N ARG A 110 -2.01 17.71 -23.20
CA ARG A 110 -1.08 18.59 -23.91
C ARG A 110 -1.71 19.97 -24.07
N SER A 111 -0.95 20.97 -23.73
CA SER A 111 -1.25 22.35 -24.15
C SER A 111 -1.08 22.44 -25.67
N VAL A 112 -2.16 22.30 -26.40
CA VAL A 112 -2.20 22.73 -27.80
C VAL A 112 -2.53 24.21 -27.74
N ASP A 113 -1.72 25.05 -28.37
CA ASP A 113 -1.98 26.50 -28.44
C ASP A 113 -3.42 26.74 -28.90
N GLY A 114 -4.22 27.41 -28.03
CA GLY A 114 -5.63 27.65 -28.29
C GLY A 114 -6.61 26.60 -27.75
N ALA A 115 -6.16 25.49 -27.15
CA ALA A 115 -7.04 24.56 -26.46
C ALA A 115 -7.47 25.14 -25.12
N GLY A 116 -8.77 25.17 -24.87
CA GLY A 116 -9.36 25.50 -23.56
C GLY A 116 -8.95 24.52 -22.46
N THR A 117 -9.33 24.79 -21.24
CA THR A 117 -9.11 23.87 -20.10
C THR A 117 -9.70 22.50 -20.43
N PRO A 118 -8.92 21.40 -20.28
CA PRO A 118 -9.41 20.05 -20.56
C PRO A 118 -10.57 19.68 -19.65
N VAL A 119 -11.58 19.02 -20.22
CA VAL A 119 -12.85 18.69 -19.55
C VAL A 119 -13.10 17.19 -19.64
N VAL A 120 -13.59 16.58 -18.58
CA VAL A 120 -14.04 15.19 -18.59
C VAL A 120 -15.30 15.07 -19.41
N THR A 121 -15.23 14.38 -20.55
CA THR A 121 -16.37 14.21 -21.49
C THR A 121 -17.11 12.89 -21.28
N LYS A 122 -16.41 11.84 -20.74
CA LYS A 122 -17.01 10.54 -20.45
C LYS A 122 -16.35 9.92 -19.22
N LEU A 123 -17.16 9.32 -18.35
CA LEU A 123 -16.69 8.58 -17.17
C LEU A 123 -17.61 7.36 -16.96
N PRO A 124 -17.27 6.21 -17.59
CA PRO A 124 -18.16 5.04 -17.57
C PRO A 124 -18.13 4.26 -16.27
N LEU A 125 -17.12 4.50 -15.41
CA LEU A 125 -16.84 3.73 -14.21
C LEU A 125 -17.44 4.37 -12.96
N LYS A 126 -17.73 3.53 -11.97
CA LYS A 126 -18.17 3.90 -10.62
C LYS A 126 -17.20 3.39 -9.59
N THR A 127 -17.20 3.99 -8.41
CA THR A 127 -16.43 3.48 -7.25
C THR A 127 -16.84 2.04 -6.95
N GLY A 128 -15.85 1.16 -6.82
CA GLY A 128 -16.04 -0.28 -6.61
C GLY A 128 -16.00 -1.12 -7.88
N ASP A 129 -16.10 -0.53 -9.07
CA ASP A 129 -16.06 -1.27 -10.32
C ASP A 129 -14.70 -1.95 -10.54
N THR A 130 -14.74 -3.12 -11.17
CA THR A 130 -13.56 -3.87 -11.55
C THR A 130 -13.08 -3.44 -12.93
N VAL A 131 -11.78 -3.19 -13.05
CA VAL A 131 -11.11 -2.71 -14.25
C VAL A 131 -10.16 -3.79 -14.77
N ALA A 132 -10.35 -4.22 -16.00
CA ALA A 132 -9.45 -5.15 -16.71
C ALA A 132 -8.33 -4.39 -17.44
N ALA A 133 -7.28 -5.11 -17.83
CA ALA A 133 -6.27 -4.57 -18.73
C ALA A 133 -6.92 -4.11 -20.05
N GLY A 134 -6.53 -2.93 -20.52
CA GLY A 134 -7.09 -2.34 -21.72
C GLY A 134 -8.45 -1.63 -21.54
N ALA A 135 -9.05 -1.60 -20.36
CA ALA A 135 -10.33 -0.93 -20.15
C ALA A 135 -10.23 0.59 -20.32
N LEU A 136 -11.28 1.19 -20.89
CA LEU A 136 -11.45 2.64 -20.94
C LEU A 136 -11.81 3.14 -19.53
N LEU A 137 -11.02 4.06 -19.01
CA LEU A 137 -11.23 4.67 -17.69
C LEU A 137 -12.11 5.91 -17.79
N ALA A 138 -11.75 6.79 -18.71
CA ALA A 138 -12.42 8.06 -18.91
C ALA A 138 -12.14 8.58 -20.33
N GLU A 139 -12.85 9.62 -20.70
CA GLU A 139 -12.57 10.44 -21.88
C GLU A 139 -12.37 11.88 -21.42
N VAL A 140 -11.30 12.50 -21.88
CA VAL A 140 -10.97 13.89 -21.57
C VAL A 140 -10.87 14.66 -22.88
N SER A 141 -11.75 15.65 -23.08
CA SER A 141 -11.82 16.47 -24.31
C SER A 141 -11.83 15.62 -25.60
N GLY A 142 -12.62 14.53 -25.59
CA GLY A 142 -12.72 13.61 -26.74
C GLY A 142 -11.57 12.60 -26.86
N ARG A 143 -10.59 12.58 -25.92
CA ARG A 143 -9.47 11.64 -25.95
C ARG A 143 -9.62 10.57 -24.87
N PRO A 144 -9.35 9.28 -25.19
CA PRO A 144 -9.49 8.18 -24.25
C PRO A 144 -8.34 8.15 -23.24
N VAL A 145 -8.66 7.78 -22.01
CA VAL A 145 -7.70 7.35 -20.98
C VAL A 145 -7.98 5.89 -20.68
N PHE A 146 -7.00 5.01 -20.90
CA PHE A 146 -7.19 3.56 -20.75
C PHE A 146 -6.03 2.89 -20.02
N THR A 147 -6.26 1.70 -19.48
CA THR A 147 -5.26 0.93 -18.75
C THR A 147 -4.43 0.04 -19.66
N LEU A 148 -3.17 -0.13 -19.29
CA LEU A 148 -2.27 -1.16 -19.84
C LEU A 148 -1.53 -1.86 -18.70
N LYS A 149 -1.09 -3.10 -18.92
CA LYS A 149 -0.31 -3.84 -17.94
C LYS A 149 1.17 -3.45 -18.04
N GLY A 150 1.74 -3.09 -16.88
CA GLY A 150 3.15 -2.73 -16.78
C GLY A 150 3.51 -2.14 -15.44
N THR A 151 4.79 -2.21 -15.08
CA THR A 151 5.32 -1.73 -13.80
C THR A 151 6.00 -0.36 -13.90
N LEU A 152 6.44 0.02 -15.12
CA LEU A 152 7.04 1.33 -15.36
C LEU A 152 5.95 2.38 -15.52
N PRO A 153 6.00 3.50 -14.79
CA PRO A 153 5.07 4.60 -15.01
C PRO A 153 5.28 5.26 -16.36
N VAL A 154 4.23 5.88 -16.89
CA VAL A 154 4.34 6.68 -18.11
C VAL A 154 5.07 7.99 -17.79
N TYR A 155 6.15 8.27 -18.51
CA TYR A 155 6.94 9.49 -18.33
C TYR A 155 7.15 10.27 -19.64
N ARG A 156 6.80 9.69 -20.78
CA ARG A 156 6.90 10.33 -22.09
C ARG A 156 5.87 9.76 -23.09
N ASP A 157 5.65 10.49 -24.17
CA ASP A 157 4.93 9.96 -25.32
C ASP A 157 5.77 8.92 -26.04
N LEU A 158 5.13 7.82 -26.42
CA LEU A 158 5.75 6.79 -27.23
C LEU A 158 5.39 7.00 -28.69
N LYS A 159 6.42 7.27 -29.51
CA LYS A 159 6.30 7.58 -30.94
C LYS A 159 7.02 6.54 -31.79
N PRO A 160 6.67 6.40 -33.08
CA PRO A 160 7.43 5.60 -34.03
C PRO A 160 8.92 5.90 -33.97
N GLY A 161 9.75 4.87 -34.01
CA GLY A 161 11.21 4.97 -33.89
C GLY A 161 11.74 5.09 -32.45
N ALA A 162 10.90 5.26 -31.44
CA ALA A 162 11.33 5.28 -30.05
C ALA A 162 11.93 3.94 -29.62
N THR A 163 12.89 4.00 -28.68
CA THR A 163 13.53 2.83 -28.10
C THR A 163 13.53 2.93 -26.57
N GLY A 164 13.45 1.78 -25.90
CA GLY A 164 13.53 1.69 -24.43
C GLY A 164 12.68 0.59 -23.84
N ASP A 165 12.79 0.46 -22.50
CA ASP A 165 12.02 -0.52 -21.73
C ASP A 165 10.53 -0.16 -21.68
N ASP A 166 10.19 1.11 -21.74
CA ASP A 166 8.82 1.61 -21.88
C ASP A 166 8.16 1.14 -23.16
N VAL A 167 8.90 1.13 -24.30
CA VAL A 167 8.43 0.54 -25.56
C VAL A 167 8.28 -0.97 -25.44
N ALA A 168 9.24 -1.65 -24.79
CA ALA A 168 9.17 -3.09 -24.55
C ALA A 168 7.94 -3.45 -23.71
N GLN A 169 7.63 -2.65 -22.67
CA GLN A 169 6.44 -2.79 -21.84
C GLN A 169 5.16 -2.58 -22.66
N LEU A 170 5.10 -1.54 -23.49
CA LEU A 170 3.97 -1.30 -24.39
C LEU A 170 3.74 -2.51 -25.32
N GLN A 171 4.79 -3.00 -25.96
CA GLN A 171 4.73 -4.18 -26.83
C GLN A 171 4.19 -5.41 -26.11
N GLN A 172 4.60 -5.63 -24.86
CA GLN A 172 4.10 -6.73 -24.05
C GLN A 172 2.63 -6.55 -23.73
N ALA A 173 2.23 -5.36 -23.27
CA ALA A 173 0.84 -5.05 -22.95
C ALA A 173 -0.10 -5.21 -24.16
N LEU A 174 0.33 -4.76 -25.34
CA LEU A 174 -0.43 -4.93 -26.58
C LEU A 174 -0.59 -6.41 -26.96
N ARG A 175 0.46 -7.22 -26.83
CA ARG A 175 0.38 -8.67 -27.08
C ARG A 175 -0.55 -9.40 -26.11
N GLU A 176 -0.51 -9.04 -24.82
CA GLU A 176 -1.43 -9.58 -23.82
C GLU A 176 -2.89 -9.25 -24.11
N LEU A 177 -3.14 -8.11 -24.79
CA LEU A 177 -4.46 -7.72 -25.29
C LEU A 177 -4.83 -8.34 -26.65
N GLY A 178 -4.00 -9.24 -27.18
CA GLY A 178 -4.23 -9.91 -28.47
C GLY A 178 -3.76 -9.12 -29.69
N HIS A 179 -3.06 -7.99 -29.51
CA HIS A 179 -2.53 -7.18 -30.60
C HIS A 179 -1.04 -7.50 -30.80
N GLY A 180 -0.72 -8.38 -31.76
CA GLY A 180 0.65 -8.77 -32.05
C GLY A 180 1.49 -7.62 -32.63
N THR A 181 2.73 -7.50 -32.20
CA THR A 181 3.68 -6.46 -32.63
C THR A 181 4.56 -6.91 -33.80
N GLY A 182 4.17 -7.97 -34.52
CA GLY A 182 4.89 -8.46 -35.69
C GLY A 182 6.35 -8.83 -35.39
N SER A 183 7.24 -8.46 -36.32
CA SER A 183 8.68 -8.72 -36.26
C SER A 183 9.48 -7.59 -35.57
N ASP A 184 8.81 -6.64 -34.93
CA ASP A 184 9.51 -5.55 -34.25
C ASP A 184 10.43 -6.10 -33.14
N ARG A 185 11.64 -5.57 -33.05
CA ARG A 185 12.56 -5.90 -31.98
C ARG A 185 11.96 -5.44 -30.64
N LYS A 186 12.20 -6.21 -29.59
CA LYS A 186 11.84 -5.82 -28.22
C LYS A 186 12.43 -4.43 -27.92
N GLY A 187 11.56 -3.53 -27.46
CA GLY A 187 11.96 -2.17 -27.10
C GLY A 187 12.19 -1.23 -28.29
N PHE A 188 11.76 -1.58 -29.51
CA PHE A 188 11.79 -0.70 -30.67
C PHE A 188 10.38 -0.50 -31.23
N PHE A 189 9.92 0.74 -31.29
CA PHE A 189 8.61 1.10 -31.80
C PHE A 189 8.60 1.10 -33.34
N GLY A 190 8.46 -0.08 -33.93
CA GLY A 190 8.47 -0.28 -35.38
C GLY A 190 7.07 -0.37 -36.01
N ALA A 191 7.01 -0.92 -37.21
CA ALA A 191 5.78 -1.03 -37.97
C ALA A 191 4.74 -1.95 -37.32
N GLY A 192 5.19 -3.04 -36.69
CA GLY A 192 4.31 -3.96 -35.97
C GLY A 192 3.68 -3.31 -34.73
N THR A 193 4.47 -2.53 -33.97
CA THR A 193 3.96 -1.78 -32.81
C THR A 193 2.97 -0.69 -33.24
N LYS A 194 3.21 0.00 -34.38
CA LYS A 194 2.25 0.94 -34.97
C LYS A 194 0.90 0.26 -35.26
N ALA A 195 0.94 -0.88 -35.95
CA ALA A 195 -0.27 -1.62 -36.32
C ALA A 195 -1.02 -2.12 -35.07
N ALA A 196 -0.31 -2.66 -34.08
CA ALA A 196 -0.88 -3.13 -32.80
C ALA A 196 -1.54 -1.98 -32.02
N LEU A 197 -0.88 -0.82 -31.93
CA LEU A 197 -1.42 0.35 -31.26
C LEU A 197 -2.68 0.88 -31.98
N ALA A 198 -2.65 1.01 -33.32
CA ALA A 198 -3.81 1.41 -34.10
C ALA A 198 -4.99 0.43 -33.92
N ALA A 199 -4.72 -0.88 -33.86
CA ALA A 199 -5.73 -1.89 -33.59
C ALA A 199 -6.33 -1.74 -32.21
N ARG A 200 -5.49 -1.41 -31.20
CA ARG A 200 -5.93 -1.15 -29.82
C ARG A 200 -6.87 0.05 -29.76
N TYR A 201 -6.50 1.18 -30.35
CA TYR A 201 -7.37 2.37 -30.36
C TYR A 201 -8.71 2.07 -31.03
N ARG A 202 -8.72 1.40 -32.20
CA ARG A 202 -9.95 0.99 -32.86
C ARG A 202 -10.82 0.06 -32.01
N ALA A 203 -10.20 -0.85 -31.25
CA ALA A 203 -10.92 -1.75 -30.36
C ALA A 203 -11.66 -1.02 -29.22
N ILE A 204 -11.21 0.16 -28.83
CA ILE A 204 -11.90 1.02 -27.83
C ILE A 204 -12.76 2.11 -28.46
N GLY A 205 -12.85 2.15 -29.82
CA GLY A 205 -13.71 3.08 -30.54
C GLY A 205 -13.11 4.47 -30.77
N TYR A 206 -11.77 4.59 -30.77
CA TYR A 206 -11.06 5.86 -30.97
C TYR A 206 -10.02 5.75 -32.08
N ASP A 207 -9.64 6.90 -32.64
CA ASP A 207 -8.51 7.01 -33.55
C ASP A 207 -7.26 7.45 -32.78
N PRO A 208 -6.10 6.81 -33.05
CA PRO A 208 -4.86 7.23 -32.41
C PRO A 208 -4.42 8.60 -32.93
N LEU A 209 -3.69 9.35 -32.10
CA LEU A 209 -3.05 10.58 -32.56
C LEU A 209 -1.86 10.24 -33.47
N PRO A 210 -1.65 11.00 -34.58
CA PRO A 210 -0.46 10.87 -35.38
C PRO A 210 0.75 11.40 -34.64
N ALA A 211 1.90 10.74 -34.79
CA ALA A 211 3.15 11.16 -34.18
C ALA A 211 3.69 12.49 -34.75
N VAL A 212 3.39 12.74 -36.03
CA VAL A 212 3.70 13.95 -36.80
C VAL A 212 2.40 14.46 -37.38
N ALA A 213 2.07 15.72 -37.19
CA ALA A 213 0.78 16.30 -37.61
C ALA A 213 0.53 16.12 -39.11
N ASP A 214 1.56 16.34 -39.92
CA ASP A 214 1.48 16.25 -41.41
C ASP A 214 2.23 15.00 -41.94
N GLY A 215 2.35 13.95 -41.12
CA GLY A 215 3.15 12.75 -41.42
C GLY A 215 2.65 12.01 -42.66
N GLU A 216 1.33 11.90 -42.83
CA GLU A 216 0.71 11.26 -44.00
C GLU A 216 0.99 12.05 -45.29
N GLU A 217 0.89 13.39 -45.25
CA GLU A 217 1.21 14.25 -46.40
C GLU A 217 2.69 14.21 -46.73
N ALA A 218 3.57 14.24 -45.74
CA ALA A 218 5.01 14.11 -45.93
C ALA A 218 5.37 12.76 -46.56
N THR A 219 4.73 11.68 -46.13
CA THR A 219 4.93 10.34 -46.67
C THR A 219 4.41 10.25 -48.13
N LYS A 220 3.26 10.86 -48.43
CA LYS A 220 2.73 10.96 -49.77
C LYS A 220 3.67 11.75 -50.71
N ALA A 221 4.11 12.91 -50.28
CA ALA A 221 5.08 13.72 -51.04
C ALA A 221 6.40 12.98 -51.30
N ALA A 222 6.91 12.24 -50.28
CA ALA A 222 8.10 11.42 -50.44
C ALA A 222 7.90 10.26 -51.44
N ARG A 223 6.73 9.62 -51.47
CA ARG A 223 6.39 8.60 -52.49
C ARG A 223 6.34 9.19 -53.90
N GLU A 224 5.78 10.38 -54.05
CA GLU A 224 5.77 11.09 -55.34
C GLU A 224 7.19 11.46 -55.80
N ALA A 225 8.04 11.90 -54.88
CA ALA A 225 9.46 12.17 -55.13
C ALA A 225 10.22 10.91 -55.60
N VAL A 226 9.97 9.74 -54.98
CA VAL A 226 10.54 8.46 -55.44
C VAL A 226 10.08 8.14 -56.85
N ARG A 227 8.77 8.29 -57.15
CA ARG A 227 8.22 8.04 -58.48
C ARG A 227 8.82 8.96 -59.52
N SER A 228 8.93 10.25 -59.24
CA SER A 228 9.57 11.23 -60.11
C SER A 228 11.05 10.92 -60.37
N ALA A 229 11.79 10.52 -59.30
CA ALA A 229 13.20 10.12 -59.45
C ALA A 229 13.36 8.82 -60.24
N GLN A 230 12.40 7.89 -60.18
CA GLN A 230 12.37 6.68 -61.01
C GLN A 230 12.22 7.03 -62.50
N TRP A 231 11.22 7.88 -62.83
CA TRP A 231 11.03 8.33 -64.20
C TRP A 231 12.25 9.07 -64.77
N ALA A 232 12.86 9.96 -63.96
CA ALA A 232 14.08 10.65 -64.36
C ALA A 232 15.25 9.68 -64.60
N LEU A 233 15.33 8.59 -63.89
CA LEU A 233 16.31 7.54 -64.14
C LEU A 233 16.01 6.78 -65.43
N GLU A 234 14.76 6.40 -65.67
CA GLU A 234 14.32 5.73 -66.90
C GLU A 234 14.60 6.59 -68.14
N ASP A 235 14.29 7.90 -68.09
CA ASP A 235 14.59 8.85 -69.14
C ASP A 235 16.09 8.98 -69.40
N ALA A 236 16.89 9.05 -68.35
CA ALA A 236 18.36 9.14 -68.44
C ALA A 236 18.97 7.86 -69.04
N GLU A 237 18.43 6.69 -68.71
CA GLU A 237 18.84 5.40 -69.26
C GLU A 237 18.36 5.20 -70.68
N GLY A 238 17.10 5.58 -71.05
CA GLY A 238 16.55 5.58 -72.36
C GLY A 238 17.32 6.49 -73.35
N SER A 239 17.70 7.70 -72.87
CA SER A 239 18.51 8.61 -73.67
C SER A 239 19.94 8.09 -73.96
N ARG A 240 20.45 7.17 -73.17
CA ARG A 240 21.73 6.48 -73.41
C ARG A 240 21.56 5.37 -74.44
N GLY A 241 20.43 4.61 -74.44
CA GLY A 241 20.14 3.55 -75.39
C GLY A 241 19.82 4.09 -76.75
N GLY A 242 19.10 5.23 -76.89
CA GLY A 242 18.70 5.83 -78.17
C GLY A 242 19.86 6.43 -79.00
N LYS A 243 21.00 6.78 -78.37
CA LYS A 243 22.20 7.28 -79.00
C LYS A 243 23.06 6.19 -79.68
N ALA A 244 22.84 4.96 -79.34
CA ALA A 244 23.59 3.82 -79.93
C ALA A 244 23.03 3.30 -81.22
N THR A 245 21.85 3.74 -81.68
CA THR A 245 21.18 3.22 -82.89
C THR A 245 21.08 4.20 -84.10
N THR A 246 21.63 5.42 -83.98
CA THR A 246 21.61 6.42 -85.08
C THR A 246 23.03 6.74 -85.54
N SER A 247 23.82 5.74 -85.89
CA SER A 247 25.02 5.91 -86.73
C SER A 247 24.93 5.06 -87.95
N GLY A 248 24.10 5.48 -88.93
CA GLY A 248 24.02 4.80 -90.24
C GLY A 248 22.83 5.24 -91.09
N ALA A 249 22.82 6.46 -91.56
CA ALA A 249 22.14 6.83 -92.76
C ALA A 249 22.59 8.18 -93.29
N THR A 250 23.17 8.13 -94.43
CA THR A 250 23.74 9.00 -95.37
C THR A 250 22.98 10.31 -95.64
N ALA A 251 23.72 11.36 -95.93
CA ALA A 251 23.33 12.68 -96.35
C ALA A 251 22.59 12.70 -97.68
N GLN A 252 21.65 13.63 -97.87
CA GLN A 252 21.54 14.47 -99.05
C GLN A 252 20.69 15.73 -98.79
N PRO A 253 21.06 16.90 -99.47
CA PRO A 253 20.50 18.21 -99.14
C PRO A 253 19.32 18.58 -100.05
N GLY A 254 18.37 19.32 -99.50
CA GLY A 254 17.24 19.86 -100.23
C GLY A 254 16.69 21.11 -99.59
N THR A 255 17.07 22.19 -100.26
CA THR A 255 16.62 23.57 -100.35
C THR A 255 15.18 23.92 -99.97
N THR A 256 15.09 25.13 -99.34
CA THR A 256 14.25 26.34 -99.59
C THR A 256 12.89 26.49 -98.95
N THR A 257 12.85 27.72 -98.39
CA THR A 257 11.77 28.76 -98.37
C THR A 257 10.67 28.63 -97.36
N GLY A 258 10.66 29.67 -96.53
CA GLY A 258 9.81 30.82 -96.57
C GLY A 258 8.78 30.95 -95.48
N GLY A 259 8.82 32.08 -94.87
CA GLY A 259 7.65 32.85 -94.47
C GLY A 259 7.12 32.71 -93.06
N THR A 260 7.30 33.71 -92.39
CA THR A 260 6.58 34.94 -91.96
C THR A 260 5.95 34.89 -90.60
N GLU A 261 6.42 35.84 -89.79
CA GLU A 261 5.71 36.75 -88.87
C GLU A 261 4.81 36.26 -87.72
N GLY A 262 5.12 36.87 -86.57
CA GLY A 262 4.19 36.99 -85.51
C GLY A 262 4.86 37.33 -84.14
N LYS A 263 5.09 38.59 -83.97
CA LYS A 263 5.54 39.27 -82.68
C LYS A 263 4.29 39.57 -81.81
N PRO A 264 4.40 40.14 -80.62
CA PRO A 264 5.30 40.02 -79.44
C PRO A 264 4.56 39.99 -78.06
N GLY A 265 5.28 39.94 -76.98
CA GLY A 265 4.81 40.38 -75.66
C GLY A 265 5.69 39.83 -74.55
N SER A 266 6.68 40.59 -74.14
CA SER A 266 6.84 41.59 -73.08
C SER A 266 6.80 41.03 -71.68
N GLY A 267 7.93 41.25 -70.97
CA GLY A 267 7.94 41.34 -69.50
C GLY A 267 9.21 40.87 -68.84
N THR A 268 10.25 41.74 -68.88
CA THR A 268 11.05 42.32 -67.77
C THR A 268 11.72 41.31 -66.80
N ALA A 269 13.00 41.17 -66.79
CA ALA A 269 14.16 42.02 -66.46
C ALA A 269 14.65 41.78 -65.01
N ALA A 270 15.90 41.65 -64.93
CA ALA A 270 16.98 42.04 -64.05
C ALA A 270 17.78 40.81 -63.57
N GLY A 271 19.01 40.75 -63.74
CA GLY A 271 20.11 41.66 -63.90
C GLY A 271 21.38 41.05 -63.36
N ALA A 272 22.38 41.13 -64.15
CA ALA A 272 23.75 41.54 -63.88
C ALA A 272 24.69 40.50 -63.22
N THR A 273 25.76 40.22 -63.76
CA THR A 273 27.00 40.84 -64.02
C THR A 273 28.02 39.84 -64.52
N GLY A 274 28.69 40.17 -65.57
CA GLY A 274 29.70 39.39 -66.21
C GLY A 274 31.03 39.36 -65.53
N THR A 275 31.84 38.44 -65.95
CA THR A 275 33.28 38.60 -66.04
C THR A 275 33.80 37.78 -67.20
N THR A 276 34.40 38.44 -68.07
CA THR A 276 35.16 38.01 -69.23
C THR A 276 36.37 37.16 -68.85
N GLY A 277 36.56 36.08 -69.56
CA GLY A 277 37.77 35.24 -69.47
C GLY A 277 37.90 34.32 -70.69
N THR A 278 38.56 34.80 -71.66
CA THR A 278 39.44 34.23 -72.66
C THR A 278 39.23 32.75 -73.13
N ALA A 279 39.01 32.62 -74.42
CA ALA A 279 39.07 31.39 -75.17
C ALA A 279 40.49 30.77 -75.12
N ASP A 280 40.56 29.52 -74.84
CA ASP A 280 41.59 28.63 -75.38
C ASP A 280 40.94 27.32 -75.91
N GLY A 281 41.31 27.04 -77.14
CA GLY A 281 40.85 25.90 -77.87
C GLY A 281 41.48 24.60 -77.37
N GLY A 282 40.64 23.62 -77.13
CA GLY A 282 41.09 22.31 -76.67
C GLY A 282 40.07 21.21 -76.89
N LYS A 283 40.09 20.59 -78.04
CA LYS A 283 39.67 19.20 -78.35
C LYS A 283 38.40 18.60 -77.75
N THR A 284 37.42 18.45 -78.56
CA THR A 284 36.37 17.42 -78.53
C THR A 284 36.92 16.07 -78.15
N SER A 285 36.59 15.63 -76.93
CA SER A 285 36.59 14.22 -76.55
C SER A 285 35.62 14.07 -75.36
N GLY A 286 34.49 13.40 -75.62
CA GLY A 286 33.74 12.87 -74.50
C GLY A 286 32.27 13.19 -74.44
N THR A 287 31.50 12.93 -75.54
CA THR A 287 30.03 12.90 -75.49
C THR A 287 29.51 11.71 -74.65
N ASP A 288 30.37 10.76 -74.31
CA ASP A 288 30.02 9.57 -73.51
C ASP A 288 30.12 9.81 -72.02
N GLY A 289 30.96 10.71 -71.57
CA GLY A 289 31.09 11.09 -70.13
C GLY A 289 29.88 11.87 -69.61
N GLY A 290 29.09 12.52 -70.46
CA GLY A 290 27.89 13.30 -70.06
C GLY A 290 26.72 12.43 -69.71
N SER A 291 26.41 11.44 -70.51
CA SER A 291 25.29 10.51 -70.32
C SER A 291 25.50 9.60 -69.08
N GLY A 292 26.77 9.16 -68.86
CA GLY A 292 27.10 8.38 -67.67
C GLY A 292 26.91 9.17 -66.36
N ARG A 293 27.29 10.47 -66.35
CA ARG A 293 27.11 11.36 -65.21
C ARG A 293 25.60 11.64 -64.94
N THR A 294 24.79 11.79 -65.98
CA THR A 294 23.35 12.02 -65.85
C THR A 294 22.66 10.81 -65.23
N VAL A 295 22.93 9.61 -65.70
CA VAL A 295 22.43 8.36 -65.12
C VAL A 295 22.92 8.17 -63.65
N SER A 296 24.18 8.47 -63.37
CA SER A 296 24.71 8.39 -62.01
C SER A 296 24.02 9.37 -61.06
N ARG A 297 23.75 10.63 -61.51
CA ARG A 297 22.99 11.63 -60.70
C ARG A 297 21.53 11.17 -60.51
N ALA A 298 20.87 10.62 -61.52
CA ALA A 298 19.51 10.14 -61.41
C ALA A 298 19.40 8.92 -60.42
N ARG A 299 20.39 8.01 -60.43
CA ARG A 299 20.47 6.91 -59.47
C ARG A 299 20.69 7.42 -58.04
N GLN A 300 21.56 8.42 -57.87
CA GLN A 300 21.75 9.03 -56.58
C GLN A 300 20.47 9.72 -56.09
N ALA A 301 19.81 10.49 -56.95
CA ALA A 301 18.54 11.15 -56.61
C ALA A 301 17.45 10.14 -56.20
N LEU A 302 17.37 9.00 -56.90
CA LEU A 302 16.45 7.91 -56.53
C LEU A 302 16.82 7.28 -55.18
N THR A 303 18.11 7.08 -54.90
CA THR A 303 18.58 6.57 -53.61
C THR A 303 18.22 7.53 -52.50
N ASP A 304 18.45 8.83 -52.69
CA ASP A 304 18.13 9.88 -51.70
C ASP A 304 16.61 10.01 -51.51
N ALA A 305 15.81 9.93 -52.55
CA ALA A 305 14.36 9.94 -52.49
C ALA A 305 13.82 8.72 -51.70
N ARG A 306 14.38 7.54 -51.95
CA ARG A 306 14.02 6.31 -51.20
C ARG A 306 14.42 6.42 -49.72
N ALA A 307 15.58 6.98 -49.42
CA ALA A 307 16.00 7.21 -48.03
C ALA A 307 15.06 8.19 -47.31
N LYS A 308 14.65 9.28 -47.99
CA LYS A 308 13.65 10.22 -47.46
C LYS A 308 12.29 9.57 -47.23
N LEU A 309 11.83 8.74 -48.18
CA LEU A 309 10.58 8.00 -47.99
C LEU A 309 10.65 7.04 -46.82
N ALA A 310 11.74 6.28 -46.68
CA ALA A 310 11.92 5.38 -45.54
C ALA A 310 11.94 6.14 -44.20
N ALA A 311 12.56 7.33 -44.16
CA ALA A 311 12.56 8.17 -42.99
C ALA A 311 11.17 8.73 -42.64
N ALA A 312 10.42 9.20 -43.68
CA ALA A 312 9.05 9.66 -43.50
C ALA A 312 8.14 8.53 -43.00
N GLU A 313 8.19 7.35 -43.65
CA GLU A 313 7.43 6.17 -43.22
C GLU A 313 7.82 5.66 -41.84
N ALA A 314 9.08 5.79 -41.45
CA ALA A 314 9.53 5.45 -40.11
C ALA A 314 8.94 6.40 -39.05
N ALA A 315 8.88 7.70 -39.34
CA ALA A 315 8.38 8.73 -38.41
C ALA A 315 6.84 8.83 -38.37
N ASP A 316 6.19 8.49 -39.48
CA ASP A 316 4.74 8.54 -39.60
C ASP A 316 4.07 7.37 -38.87
N GLY A 317 2.85 7.60 -38.39
CA GLY A 317 1.99 6.59 -37.76
C GLY A 317 1.48 7.00 -36.39
N PRO A 318 0.77 6.08 -35.71
CA PRO A 318 0.16 6.33 -34.43
C PRO A 318 1.21 6.51 -33.31
N MET A 319 0.94 7.43 -32.38
CA MET A 319 1.67 7.56 -31.13
C MET A 319 0.78 7.19 -29.94
N LEU A 320 1.40 6.83 -28.83
CA LEU A 320 0.75 6.70 -27.54
C LEU A 320 1.10 7.89 -26.67
N PRO A 321 0.17 8.85 -26.47
CA PRO A 321 0.39 9.96 -25.55
C PRO A 321 0.47 9.49 -24.10
N ALA A 322 1.35 10.10 -23.32
CA ALA A 322 1.46 9.84 -21.89
C ALA A 322 0.15 10.14 -21.14
N SER A 323 -0.64 11.07 -21.65
CA SER A 323 -1.92 11.47 -21.05
C SER A 323 -3.06 10.47 -21.29
N GLU A 324 -2.92 9.53 -22.21
CA GLU A 324 -4.00 8.63 -22.62
C GLU A 324 -3.89 7.23 -22.02
N THR A 325 -2.81 6.94 -21.30
CA THR A 325 -2.59 5.60 -20.74
C THR A 325 -2.10 5.60 -19.30
N VAL A 326 -2.52 4.58 -18.59
CA VAL A 326 -2.07 4.30 -17.21
C VAL A 326 -1.59 2.86 -17.15
N PHE A 327 -0.33 2.66 -16.75
CA PHE A 327 0.20 1.32 -16.53
C PHE A 327 -0.06 0.87 -15.09
N LEU A 328 -0.55 -0.36 -14.95
CA LEU A 328 -0.77 -1.04 -13.67
C LEU A 328 -0.01 -2.37 -13.68
N GLY A 329 0.65 -2.69 -12.56
CA GLY A 329 1.46 -3.91 -12.43
C GLY A 329 0.63 -5.19 -12.44
N SER A 330 -0.62 -5.13 -11.99
CA SER A 330 -1.51 -6.29 -11.86
C SER A 330 -2.96 -5.96 -12.21
N PHE A 331 -3.67 -6.99 -12.61
CA PHE A 331 -5.11 -6.95 -12.91
C PHE A 331 -5.80 -8.20 -12.35
N PRO A 332 -7.10 -8.14 -12.03
CA PRO A 332 -7.97 -6.99 -12.18
C PRO A 332 -7.64 -5.86 -11.17
N ALA A 333 -7.83 -4.61 -11.59
CA ALA A 333 -7.80 -3.46 -10.71
C ALA A 333 -9.23 -3.08 -10.28
N ARG A 334 -9.36 -2.22 -9.28
CA ARG A 334 -10.64 -1.71 -8.79
C ARG A 334 -10.61 -0.19 -8.69
N VAL A 335 -11.73 0.45 -9.01
CA VAL A 335 -11.88 1.89 -8.77
C VAL A 335 -12.07 2.14 -7.28
N SER A 336 -11.08 2.74 -6.63
CA SER A 336 -11.14 3.07 -5.19
C SER A 336 -11.79 4.43 -4.92
N GLY A 337 -11.72 5.37 -5.88
CA GLY A 337 -12.33 6.68 -5.76
C GLY A 337 -12.53 7.37 -7.10
N ILE A 338 -13.50 8.29 -7.16
CA ILE A 338 -13.76 9.15 -8.32
C ILE A 338 -13.65 10.58 -7.83
N GLY A 339 -12.70 11.35 -8.40
CA GLY A 339 -12.42 12.75 -8.07
C GLY A 339 -13.06 13.76 -9.02
N ALA A 340 -13.57 13.33 -10.19
CA ALA A 340 -14.11 14.21 -11.20
C ALA A 340 -15.54 13.81 -11.62
N ARG A 341 -16.23 14.72 -12.31
CA ARG A 341 -17.56 14.52 -12.89
C ARG A 341 -17.53 14.87 -14.38
N ILE A 342 -18.44 14.30 -15.14
CA ILE A 342 -18.63 14.70 -16.53
C ILE A 342 -18.92 16.20 -16.59
N GLY A 343 -18.21 16.93 -17.44
CA GLY A 343 -18.26 18.38 -17.59
C GLY A 343 -17.33 19.15 -16.64
N SER A 344 -16.65 18.50 -15.70
CA SER A 344 -15.66 19.18 -14.85
C SER A 344 -14.32 19.37 -15.57
N ALA A 345 -13.66 20.50 -15.29
CA ALA A 345 -12.29 20.73 -15.70
C ALA A 345 -11.34 19.75 -15.00
N VAL A 346 -10.33 19.28 -15.73
CA VAL A 346 -9.28 18.40 -15.17
C VAL A 346 -8.22 19.28 -14.50
N SER A 347 -8.27 19.34 -13.17
CA SER A 347 -7.29 20.06 -12.33
C SER A 347 -6.52 19.17 -11.37
N GLY A 348 -6.79 17.85 -11.40
CA GLY A 348 -6.18 16.87 -10.52
C GLY A 348 -6.58 15.45 -10.92
N PRO A 349 -6.46 14.47 -10.00
CA PRO A 349 -6.86 13.09 -10.25
C PRO A 349 -8.35 13.00 -10.59
N ILE A 350 -8.68 12.38 -11.71
CA ILE A 350 -10.07 12.13 -12.13
C ILE A 350 -10.65 10.87 -11.47
N LEU A 351 -9.82 9.88 -11.21
CA LEU A 351 -10.15 8.68 -10.45
C LEU A 351 -8.88 8.05 -9.86
N THR A 352 -9.08 7.21 -8.87
CA THR A 352 -8.01 6.42 -8.23
C THR A 352 -8.28 4.94 -8.47
N LEU A 353 -7.25 4.22 -8.89
CA LEU A 353 -7.27 2.78 -9.10
C LEU A 353 -6.45 2.09 -8.01
N SER A 354 -6.97 1.01 -7.46
CA SER A 354 -6.24 0.09 -6.61
C SER A 354 -6.05 -1.24 -7.34
N ALA A 355 -4.84 -1.76 -7.30
CA ALA A 355 -4.47 -2.99 -7.98
C ALA A 355 -3.54 -3.83 -7.09
N GLY A 356 -3.43 -5.12 -7.40
CA GLY A 356 -2.58 -6.04 -6.64
C GLY A 356 -3.29 -6.71 -5.48
N GLU A 357 -2.50 -7.38 -4.66
CA GLU A 357 -2.98 -8.03 -3.45
C GLU A 357 -3.31 -7.00 -2.37
N LEU A 358 -4.21 -7.37 -1.48
CA LEU A 358 -4.45 -6.57 -0.29
C LEU A 358 -3.31 -6.77 0.71
N VAL A 359 -2.75 -5.68 1.18
CA VAL A 359 -1.71 -5.62 2.21
C VAL A 359 -2.21 -4.79 3.38
N VAL A 360 -1.60 -4.95 4.55
CA VAL A 360 -1.93 -4.10 5.69
C VAL A 360 -0.83 -3.05 5.84
N GLU A 361 -1.22 -1.80 5.80
CA GLU A 361 -0.34 -0.66 6.04
C GLU A 361 -0.53 -0.15 7.46
N ALA A 362 0.58 0.05 8.17
CA ALA A 362 0.61 0.57 9.51
C ALA A 362 1.78 1.55 9.68
N TYR A 363 1.70 2.39 10.71
CA TYR A 363 2.73 3.39 10.97
C TYR A 363 3.33 3.19 12.36
N LEU A 364 4.65 3.06 12.41
CA LEU A 364 5.42 2.82 13.62
C LEU A 364 5.91 4.13 14.22
N LYS A 365 5.81 4.24 15.53
CA LYS A 365 6.52 5.26 16.30
C LYS A 365 7.98 4.85 16.52
N ASP A 366 8.83 5.81 16.92
CA ASP A 366 10.28 5.58 17.12
C ASP A 366 10.59 4.45 18.10
N ASP A 367 9.81 4.36 19.18
CA ASP A 367 9.95 3.35 20.23
C ASP A 367 9.76 1.92 19.72
N LYS A 368 8.91 1.73 18.71
CA LYS A 368 8.59 0.42 18.13
C LYS A 368 9.41 0.07 16.89
N LYS A 369 10.02 1.07 16.24
CA LYS A 369 10.80 0.84 15.02
C LYS A 369 11.97 -0.13 15.23
N GLN A 370 12.66 -0.03 16.38
CA GLN A 370 13.83 -0.87 16.67
C GLN A 370 13.46 -2.33 16.95
N LEU A 371 12.21 -2.59 17.34
CA LEU A 371 11.71 -3.92 17.68
C LEU A 371 11.21 -4.69 16.47
N LEU A 372 10.90 -4.01 15.35
CA LEU A 372 10.22 -4.59 14.21
C LEU A 372 11.07 -4.52 12.94
N HIS A 373 11.17 -5.67 12.26
CA HIS A 373 11.90 -5.79 10.99
C HIS A 373 11.18 -6.71 10.01
N ALA A 374 11.56 -6.63 8.74
CA ALA A 374 10.99 -7.48 7.70
C ALA A 374 11.21 -8.97 8.01
N GLY A 375 10.23 -9.80 7.68
CA GLY A 375 10.24 -11.25 7.90
C GLY A 375 9.56 -11.71 9.19
N MET A 376 9.27 -10.82 10.14
CA MET A 376 8.59 -11.20 11.39
C MET A 376 7.18 -11.73 11.15
N PRO A 377 6.76 -12.78 11.86
CA PRO A 377 5.40 -13.31 11.78
C PRO A 377 4.40 -12.34 12.40
N VAL A 378 3.24 -12.24 11.77
CA VAL A 378 2.15 -11.34 12.17
C VAL A 378 0.82 -12.08 12.11
N VAL A 379 -0.01 -11.88 13.09
CA VAL A 379 -1.43 -12.24 13.05
C VAL A 379 -2.24 -10.98 12.75
N ILE A 380 -2.99 -11.03 11.66
CA ILE A 380 -3.88 -9.97 11.19
C ILE A 380 -5.29 -10.35 11.65
N SER A 381 -5.85 -9.61 12.60
CA SER A 381 -7.19 -9.87 13.17
C SER A 381 -8.17 -8.80 12.70
N SER A 382 -9.23 -9.21 11.99
CA SER A 382 -10.35 -8.34 11.65
C SER A 382 -11.46 -8.48 12.70
N GLU A 383 -11.72 -7.40 13.43
CA GLU A 383 -12.82 -7.35 14.41
C GLU A 383 -14.19 -7.41 13.72
N VAL A 384 -14.29 -6.94 12.49
CA VAL A 384 -15.53 -6.94 11.69
C VAL A 384 -15.83 -8.31 11.11
N ALA A 385 -14.82 -9.00 10.59
CA ALA A 385 -14.99 -10.32 9.98
C ALA A 385 -14.88 -11.47 11.00
N GLY A 386 -14.37 -11.21 12.22
CA GLY A 386 -14.15 -12.23 13.25
C GLY A 386 -13.14 -13.30 12.85
N THR A 387 -12.20 -12.96 11.95
CA THR A 387 -11.23 -13.90 11.39
C THR A 387 -9.80 -13.41 11.60
N ASP A 388 -8.92 -14.37 11.87
CA ASP A 388 -7.48 -14.16 11.99
C ASP A 388 -6.77 -14.74 10.76
N VAL A 389 -5.88 -13.97 10.18
CA VAL A 389 -5.06 -14.37 9.04
C VAL A 389 -3.59 -14.23 9.41
N ARG A 390 -2.79 -15.24 9.09
CA ARG A 390 -1.34 -15.17 9.28
C ARG A 390 -0.68 -14.43 8.13
N GLY A 391 0.44 -13.77 8.45
CA GLY A 391 1.24 -13.04 7.49
C GLY A 391 2.61 -12.71 8.03
N LYS A 392 3.33 -11.89 7.29
CA LYS A 392 4.68 -11.46 7.64
C LYS A 392 4.85 -9.97 7.40
N VAL A 393 5.71 -9.33 8.17
CA VAL A 393 6.19 -7.99 7.88
C VAL A 393 6.97 -8.04 6.57
N ALA A 394 6.45 -7.39 5.52
CA ALA A 394 7.10 -7.34 4.22
C ALA A 394 8.14 -6.22 4.13
N LEU A 395 7.83 -5.07 4.73
CA LEU A 395 8.68 -3.88 4.69
C LEU A 395 8.50 -3.05 5.96
N VAL A 396 9.61 -2.51 6.47
CA VAL A 396 9.61 -1.39 7.42
C VAL A 396 10.44 -0.27 6.80
N ALA A 397 9.83 0.89 6.59
CA ALA A 397 10.49 2.04 5.99
C ALA A 397 11.62 2.56 6.90
N THR A 398 12.71 3.00 6.29
CA THR A 398 13.83 3.63 6.98
C THR A 398 13.57 5.09 7.28
N GLU A 399 12.76 5.75 6.45
CA GLU A 399 12.40 7.15 6.54
C GLU A 399 11.00 7.33 7.12
N ARG A 400 10.80 8.46 7.82
CA ARG A 400 9.48 8.82 8.35
C ARG A 400 8.56 9.29 7.22
N SER A 401 7.33 8.84 7.28
CA SER A 401 6.27 9.35 6.43
C SER A 401 5.66 10.59 7.09
N THR A 402 5.84 11.73 6.46
CA THR A 402 5.09 12.94 6.80
C THR A 402 3.79 12.92 6.01
N GLY A 403 2.66 13.05 6.68
CA GLY A 403 1.34 13.09 6.05
C GLY A 403 1.14 14.39 5.27
N GLN A 404 1.89 14.52 4.17
CA GLN A 404 1.66 15.59 3.21
C GLN A 404 0.71 15.02 2.15
N PRO A 405 -0.44 15.65 1.89
CA PRO A 405 -1.26 15.24 0.77
C PRO A 405 -0.42 15.39 -0.50
N THR A 406 -0.20 14.28 -1.19
CA THR A 406 0.46 14.22 -2.50
C THR A 406 -0.37 15.06 -3.47
N GLY A 407 0.00 16.31 -3.71
CA GLY A 407 -0.75 17.17 -4.64
C GLY A 407 -0.39 18.66 -4.64
N GLN A 408 0.63 19.10 -3.94
CA GLN A 408 1.10 20.49 -4.10
C GLN A 408 2.60 20.52 -4.32
N GLN A 409 2.99 20.65 -5.60
CA GLN A 409 4.30 21.17 -5.99
C GLN A 409 4.44 22.58 -5.41
N PRO A 410 5.59 22.94 -4.81
CA PRO A 410 5.81 24.32 -4.40
C PRO A 410 6.01 25.17 -5.68
N ASP A 411 5.06 26.03 -5.97
CA ASP A 411 5.23 27.10 -6.93
C ASP A 411 6.38 28.01 -6.45
N GLN A 412 7.54 27.87 -7.09
CA GLN A 412 8.62 28.84 -7.02
C GLN A 412 8.26 30.01 -7.95
N ASN A 413 7.38 30.88 -7.55
CA ASN A 413 7.46 32.29 -7.94
C ASN A 413 6.40 33.12 -7.20
N GLY A 414 6.83 34.05 -6.36
CA GLY A 414 5.91 34.93 -5.66
C GLY A 414 6.60 35.81 -4.65
N GLN A 415 7.27 36.85 -5.16
CA GLN A 415 7.80 37.94 -4.40
C GLN A 415 6.69 38.86 -3.87
N GLY A 416 6.69 39.11 -2.55
CA GLY A 416 6.18 40.33 -1.96
C GLY A 416 4.78 40.34 -1.37
N GLY A 417 4.67 40.54 -0.06
CA GLY A 417 3.45 40.99 0.60
C GLY A 417 3.29 40.52 2.05
N SER A 418 3.95 41.22 2.98
CA SER A 418 3.63 41.13 4.42
C SER A 418 2.17 41.52 4.70
N GLN A 419 1.38 40.67 5.38
CA GLN A 419 0.53 41.12 6.49
C GLN A 419 -0.09 39.94 7.21
N GLY A 420 -0.09 40.06 8.56
CA GLY A 420 -0.42 39.07 9.56
C GLY A 420 -1.77 38.38 9.41
N GLY A 421 -1.73 37.09 9.48
CA GLY A 421 -2.86 36.21 9.66
C GLY A 421 -2.34 34.95 10.31
N SER A 422 -2.93 34.56 11.40
CA SER A 422 -2.61 33.35 12.19
C SER A 422 -2.29 32.17 11.29
N GLN A 423 -1.01 31.81 11.25
CA GLN A 423 -0.54 30.58 10.63
C GLN A 423 -1.09 29.40 11.43
N ASN A 424 -2.25 28.92 11.01
CA ASN A 424 -2.62 27.56 11.30
C ASN A 424 -1.66 26.68 10.45
N LYS A 425 -0.46 26.44 10.97
CA LYS A 425 0.41 25.38 10.49
C LYS A 425 -0.36 24.10 10.72
N SER A 426 -1.06 23.61 9.71
CA SER A 426 -1.31 22.19 9.58
C SER A 426 0.06 21.54 9.43
N ALA A 427 0.74 21.36 10.56
CA ALA A 427 1.89 20.49 10.63
C ALA A 427 1.39 19.15 10.10
N GLY A 428 1.90 18.72 8.94
CA GLY A 428 1.63 17.40 8.42
C GLY A 428 1.80 16.43 9.58
N ALA A 429 0.73 15.69 9.91
CA ALA A 429 0.78 14.76 11.02
C ALA A 429 1.96 13.83 10.78
N ASP A 430 2.91 13.78 11.72
CA ASP A 430 4.01 12.82 11.68
C ASP A 430 3.40 11.44 11.84
N LEU A 431 3.21 10.74 10.73
CA LEU A 431 2.61 9.41 10.70
C LEU A 431 3.57 8.36 11.27
N GLY A 432 4.87 8.63 11.30
CA GLY A 432 5.89 7.67 11.71
C GLY A 432 6.45 6.86 10.54
N TYR A 433 7.01 5.69 10.81
CA TYR A 433 7.62 4.81 9.79
C TYR A 433 6.57 3.87 9.19
N ARG A 434 6.43 3.93 7.89
CA ARG A 434 5.52 3.05 7.17
C ARG A 434 5.97 1.59 7.29
N MET A 435 5.06 0.73 7.70
CA MET A 435 5.24 -0.71 7.73
C MET A 435 4.18 -1.36 6.85
N VAL A 436 4.59 -2.32 6.04
CA VAL A 436 3.69 -3.10 5.18
C VAL A 436 3.74 -4.55 5.64
N VAL A 437 2.57 -5.11 5.91
CA VAL A 437 2.37 -6.52 6.25
C VAL A 437 1.65 -7.20 5.11
N ARG A 438 2.20 -8.34 4.66
CA ARG A 438 1.60 -9.19 3.63
C ARG A 438 1.08 -10.47 4.28
N ALA A 439 -0.15 -10.82 3.99
CA ALA A 439 -0.73 -12.07 4.43
C ALA A 439 -0.12 -13.26 3.66
N ASP A 440 -0.04 -14.42 4.29
CA ASP A 440 0.45 -15.66 3.64
C ASP A 440 -0.56 -16.20 2.61
N GLN A 441 -1.83 -15.82 2.75
CA GLN A 441 -2.90 -16.10 1.80
C GLN A 441 -3.60 -14.80 1.41
N PRO A 442 -4.10 -14.66 0.16
CA PRO A 442 -4.79 -13.45 -0.27
C PRO A 442 -5.93 -13.07 0.68
N LEU A 443 -5.92 -11.83 1.15
CA LEU A 443 -7.00 -11.30 1.99
C LEU A 443 -8.30 -11.21 1.17
N PRO A 444 -9.45 -11.57 1.75
CA PRO A 444 -10.75 -11.41 1.09
C PRO A 444 -11.00 -9.95 0.70
N ALA A 445 -11.66 -9.73 -0.43
CA ALA A 445 -11.95 -8.37 -0.94
C ALA A 445 -12.72 -7.49 0.06
N GLY A 446 -13.50 -8.10 0.94
CA GLY A 446 -14.23 -7.41 2.01
C GLY A 446 -13.35 -6.74 3.07
N PHE A 447 -12.06 -7.11 3.14
CA PHE A 447 -11.11 -6.48 4.07
C PHE A 447 -10.63 -5.10 3.58
N ALA A 448 -10.78 -4.80 2.30
CA ALA A 448 -10.29 -3.54 1.74
C ALA A 448 -10.86 -2.31 2.47
N GLY A 449 -9.98 -1.43 2.92
CA GLY A 449 -10.32 -0.22 3.66
C GLY A 449 -10.68 -0.44 5.14
N GLN A 450 -10.61 -1.69 5.64
CA GLN A 450 -10.86 -1.95 7.05
C GLN A 450 -9.61 -1.71 7.90
N ASP A 451 -9.85 -1.25 9.13
CA ASP A 451 -8.83 -1.25 10.17
C ASP A 451 -8.77 -2.63 10.82
N VAL A 452 -7.56 -3.16 10.93
CA VAL A 452 -7.27 -4.48 11.48
C VAL A 452 -6.27 -4.37 12.62
N ARG A 453 -6.31 -5.30 13.56
CA ARG A 453 -5.32 -5.44 14.60
C ARG A 453 -4.18 -6.32 14.10
N LEU A 454 -2.97 -5.85 14.29
CA LEU A 454 -1.74 -6.56 14.00
C LEU A 454 -1.10 -7.00 15.30
N THR A 455 -0.89 -8.29 15.48
CA THR A 455 -0.11 -8.86 16.58
C THR A 455 1.17 -9.42 15.99
N ILE A 456 2.30 -8.76 16.25
CA ILE A 456 3.60 -9.06 15.65
C ILE A 456 4.46 -9.71 16.71
N GLU A 457 5.03 -10.86 16.44
CA GLU A 457 5.97 -11.54 17.32
C GLU A 457 7.36 -10.91 17.12
N SER A 458 7.78 -10.07 18.10
CA SER A 458 9.05 -9.34 18.06
C SER A 458 10.24 -10.16 18.55
N ALA A 459 10.01 -11.06 19.50
CA ALA A 459 10.97 -12.04 19.97
C ALA A 459 10.22 -13.28 20.45
N ALA A 460 10.76 -14.45 20.18
CA ALA A 460 10.25 -15.71 20.71
C ALA A 460 11.40 -16.55 21.24
N THR A 461 11.12 -17.44 22.19
CA THR A 461 12.08 -18.47 22.59
C THR A 461 12.20 -19.52 21.48
N ASP A 462 13.42 -20.04 21.24
CA ASP A 462 13.71 -21.08 20.20
C ASP A 462 13.01 -22.43 20.47
N GLY A 463 12.09 -22.46 21.43
CA GLY A 463 11.35 -23.64 21.87
C GLY A 463 10.81 -23.43 23.27
N GLU A 464 10.34 -24.53 23.89
CA GLU A 464 9.88 -24.49 25.27
C GLU A 464 11.03 -24.13 26.23
N ALA A 465 10.92 -22.99 26.89
CA ALA A 465 11.84 -22.51 27.91
C ALA A 465 11.19 -22.55 29.29
N LEU A 466 12.00 -22.61 30.35
CA LEU A 466 11.52 -22.36 31.70
C LEU A 466 11.15 -20.89 31.82
N VAL A 467 9.92 -20.61 32.26
CA VAL A 467 9.42 -19.25 32.41
C VAL A 467 8.93 -19.01 33.82
N VAL A 468 9.18 -17.81 34.32
CA VAL A 468 8.74 -17.34 35.64
C VAL A 468 8.05 -15.98 35.51
N PRO A 469 7.10 -15.62 36.35
CA PRO A 469 6.59 -14.26 36.41
C PRO A 469 7.74 -13.25 36.56
N VAL A 470 7.67 -12.12 35.88
CA VAL A 470 8.71 -11.05 35.97
C VAL A 470 8.96 -10.63 37.44
N THR A 471 7.91 -10.66 38.27
CA THR A 471 7.97 -10.35 39.70
C THR A 471 8.77 -11.36 40.53
N ALA A 472 9.04 -12.57 40.03
CA ALA A 472 9.86 -13.59 40.67
C ALA A 472 11.36 -13.36 40.50
N VAL A 473 11.74 -12.49 39.56
CA VAL A 473 13.13 -12.17 39.27
C VAL A 473 13.60 -11.01 40.11
N SER A 474 14.73 -11.18 40.78
CA SER A 474 15.35 -10.15 41.61
C SER A 474 16.85 -10.04 41.32
N ALA A 475 17.41 -8.86 41.56
CA ALA A 475 18.85 -8.63 41.47
C ALA A 475 19.50 -8.70 42.86
N THR A 476 20.68 -9.32 42.95
CA THR A 476 21.49 -9.28 44.16
C THR A 476 22.30 -7.97 44.22
N ALA A 477 22.89 -7.68 45.38
CA ALA A 477 23.74 -6.49 45.56
C ALA A 477 24.95 -6.48 44.60
N GLU A 478 25.39 -7.66 44.16
CA GLU A 478 26.46 -7.84 43.19
C GLU A 478 25.98 -7.77 41.70
N GLY A 479 24.73 -7.41 41.49
CA GLY A 479 24.16 -7.27 40.14
C GLY A 479 23.79 -8.58 39.46
N ARG A 480 23.83 -9.73 40.14
CA ARG A 480 23.42 -11.03 39.60
C ARG A 480 21.91 -11.19 39.64
N THR A 481 21.34 -11.77 38.60
CA THR A 481 19.91 -12.05 38.52
C THR A 481 19.61 -13.40 39.17
N VAL A 482 18.66 -13.42 40.11
CA VAL A 482 18.29 -14.62 40.86
C VAL A 482 16.77 -14.80 40.93
N VAL A 483 16.36 -16.06 41.06
CA VAL A 483 15.01 -16.48 41.39
C VAL A 483 15.05 -17.22 42.73
N THR A 484 14.10 -16.92 43.66
CA THR A 484 14.03 -17.59 44.95
C THR A 484 13.05 -18.76 44.85
N ALA A 485 13.56 -19.98 44.81
CA ALA A 485 12.77 -21.21 44.85
C ALA A 485 12.36 -21.56 46.26
N VAL A 486 11.15 -22.12 46.42
CA VAL A 486 10.60 -22.59 47.69
C VAL A 486 10.43 -24.10 47.63
N ALA A 487 11.13 -24.82 48.52
CA ALA A 487 10.99 -26.25 48.64
C ALA A 487 9.68 -26.64 49.34
N ALA A 488 9.31 -27.93 49.33
CA ALA A 488 8.09 -28.43 49.96
C ALA A 488 8.07 -28.22 51.48
N ASP A 489 9.22 -28.16 52.12
CA ASP A 489 9.42 -27.87 53.55
C ASP A 489 9.38 -26.36 53.90
N GLY A 490 9.17 -25.49 52.89
CA GLY A 490 9.16 -24.04 53.06
C GLY A 490 10.55 -23.38 52.98
N THR A 491 11.62 -24.17 52.84
CA THR A 491 12.98 -23.65 52.71
C THR A 491 13.15 -22.85 51.42
N GLN A 492 13.71 -21.66 51.53
CA GLN A 492 13.94 -20.77 50.41
C GLN A 492 15.40 -20.87 49.93
N ARG A 493 15.60 -21.08 48.63
CA ARG A 493 16.91 -21.15 47.98
C ARG A 493 16.99 -20.16 46.83
N ARG A 494 18.01 -19.32 46.81
CA ARG A 494 18.29 -18.43 45.67
C ARG A 494 19.02 -19.19 44.59
N ILE A 495 18.52 -19.10 43.37
CA ILE A 495 19.08 -19.75 42.18
C ILE A 495 19.46 -18.65 41.21
N GLU A 496 20.72 -18.61 40.83
CA GLU A 496 21.22 -17.67 39.83
C GLU A 496 20.71 -18.11 38.45
N VAL A 497 20.12 -17.16 37.70
CA VAL A 497 19.52 -17.40 36.37
C VAL A 497 19.99 -16.34 35.40
N ARG A 498 20.03 -16.71 34.12
CA ARG A 498 20.12 -15.78 32.98
C ARG A 498 18.72 -15.55 32.47
N THR A 499 18.32 -14.31 32.32
CA THR A 499 17.04 -13.93 31.76
C THR A 499 17.16 -13.86 30.23
N GLY A 500 16.13 -14.35 29.53
CA GLY A 500 15.97 -14.27 28.08
C GLY A 500 14.76 -13.42 27.69
N THR A 501 14.04 -13.88 26.67
CA THR A 501 12.81 -13.23 26.16
C THR A 501 11.77 -13.04 27.25
N SER A 502 11.13 -11.88 27.28
CA SER A 502 10.01 -11.55 28.15
C SER A 502 8.73 -11.37 27.33
N GLY A 503 7.60 -11.80 27.88
CA GLY A 503 6.30 -11.64 27.24
C GLY A 503 5.17 -12.05 28.21
N ASP A 504 3.97 -11.50 28.04
CA ASP A 504 2.77 -11.82 28.83
C ASP A 504 2.95 -11.76 30.36
N GLY A 505 3.86 -10.92 30.85
CA GLY A 505 4.15 -10.81 32.28
C GLY A 505 5.10 -11.89 32.81
N TYR A 506 5.67 -12.72 31.96
CA TYR A 506 6.68 -13.74 32.25
C TYR A 506 8.01 -13.42 31.59
N VAL A 507 9.06 -14.07 32.06
CA VAL A 507 10.40 -14.01 31.49
C VAL A 507 10.99 -15.42 31.41
N ALA A 508 11.60 -15.72 30.27
CA ALA A 508 12.34 -16.97 30.11
C ALA A 508 13.61 -16.93 30.96
N VAL A 509 13.89 -18.01 31.71
CA VAL A 509 15.04 -18.11 32.60
C VAL A 509 15.81 -19.40 32.28
N ALA A 510 17.13 -19.26 32.22
CA ALA A 510 18.05 -20.39 32.15
C ALA A 510 18.88 -20.42 33.44
N PRO A 511 18.82 -21.49 34.26
CA PRO A 511 19.62 -21.57 35.46
C PRO A 511 21.11 -21.67 35.10
N VAL A 512 21.97 -20.92 35.83
CA VAL A 512 23.43 -20.94 35.60
C VAL A 512 24.01 -22.31 35.95
N GLN A 513 23.50 -22.97 37.01
CA GLN A 513 23.81 -24.36 37.33
C GLN A 513 22.73 -25.26 36.73
N ALA A 514 23.14 -26.20 35.91
CA ALA A 514 22.22 -27.16 35.31
C ALA A 514 21.38 -27.86 36.42
N ASP A 515 20.10 -28.12 36.10
CA ASP A 515 19.13 -28.84 36.94
C ASP A 515 18.81 -28.18 38.30
N SER A 516 19.27 -26.94 38.52
CA SER A 516 18.96 -26.21 39.78
C SER A 516 17.52 -25.65 39.84
N LEU A 517 16.85 -25.52 38.67
CA LEU A 517 15.47 -25.08 38.50
C LEU A 517 14.75 -25.97 37.52
N ALA A 518 13.56 -26.46 37.86
CA ALA A 518 12.75 -27.31 37.00
C ALA A 518 11.31 -26.78 36.94
N ALA A 519 10.57 -27.21 35.89
CA ALA A 519 9.15 -26.92 35.79
C ALA A 519 8.40 -27.50 37.02
N GLY A 520 7.38 -26.80 37.51
CA GLY A 520 6.66 -27.13 38.73
C GLY A 520 7.34 -26.65 40.05
N THR A 521 8.58 -26.11 39.98
CA THR A 521 9.22 -25.50 41.16
C THR A 521 8.49 -24.23 41.55
N ARG A 522 8.14 -24.08 42.82
CA ARG A 522 7.53 -22.84 43.33
C ARG A 522 8.56 -21.76 43.52
N VAL A 523 8.31 -20.57 43.04
CA VAL A 523 9.18 -19.39 43.15
C VAL A 523 8.47 -18.23 43.79
N VAL A 524 9.17 -17.46 44.60
CA VAL A 524 8.63 -16.30 45.33
C VAL A 524 8.36 -15.16 44.33
N ILE A 525 7.13 -14.66 44.33
CA ILE A 525 6.70 -13.51 43.49
C ILE A 525 6.47 -12.24 44.33
N GLY A 526 6.42 -12.37 45.65
CA GLY A 526 6.23 -11.26 46.57
C GLY A 526 6.23 -11.72 48.01
N ALA A 527 6.47 -10.81 48.93
CA ALA A 527 6.26 -11.01 50.35
C ALA A 527 4.90 -10.44 50.75
N ALA A 528 4.12 -11.18 51.55
CA ALA A 528 2.91 -10.62 52.11
C ALA A 528 3.23 -9.35 52.91
N PRO A 529 2.45 -8.26 52.82
CA PRO A 529 2.72 -7.02 53.54
C PRO A 529 2.70 -7.29 55.06
N LYS A 530 3.72 -6.80 55.79
CA LYS A 530 3.70 -6.77 57.26
C LYS A 530 2.48 -5.98 57.69
N GLY A 531 1.46 -6.66 58.21
CA GLY A 531 0.36 -5.99 58.86
C GLY A 531 0.94 -5.15 60.02
N ASN A 532 0.76 -3.84 59.98
CA ASN A 532 1.01 -2.97 61.10
C ASN A 532 0.05 -3.41 62.23
N ALA A 533 0.54 -4.20 63.16
CA ALA A 533 -0.12 -4.33 64.47
C ALA A 533 -0.02 -2.95 65.14
N LYS A 534 -1.17 -2.26 65.25
CA LYS A 534 -1.37 -1.13 66.14
C LYS A 534 -1.67 -1.64 67.55
#